data_0102be3ccb0bbbfb6e509b9130edea50
#
_entry.id   0102be3ccb0bbbfb6e509b9130edea50
#
_cell.length_a   1.000
_cell.length_b   1.000
_cell.length_c   1.000
_cell.angle_alpha   90.00
_cell.angle_beta   90.00
_cell.angle_gamma   90.00
#
_symmetry.space_group_name_H-M   'P 1'
#
loop_
_entity.id
_entity.type
_entity.pdbx_description
1 polymer ?
#
loop_
_entity_poly.entity_id
_entity_poly.type
_entity_poly.pdbx_seq_one_letter_code
_entity_poly.pdbx_strand_id
1 'polypeptide(L)'
;MWLVVDLLLVGVFAVVGRLSHHGTLTAGGWWTTAWPFLVGTLVAWAALAVARRPPAAPTSGVVVWLGALVVGMLLRQASGQGTATAFVVVATLVLGALLVLPRVGARARR
;
A
#
# COMPACT_ATOMS: atom_id res chain seq x y z
N MET A 1 -7.70 9.41 -10.91
CA MET A 1 -8.68 8.51 -10.28
C MET A 1 -8.02 7.32 -9.56
N TRP A 2 -7.11 6.62 -10.23
CA TRP A 2 -6.41 5.49 -9.61
C TRP A 2 -5.57 5.89 -8.38
N LEU A 3 -5.03 7.10 -8.33
CA LEU A 3 -4.32 7.55 -7.14
C LEU A 3 -5.25 7.56 -5.92
N VAL A 4 -6.47 8.10 -6.08
CA VAL A 4 -7.45 8.11 -5.00
C VAL A 4 -7.81 6.68 -4.59
N VAL A 5 -8.03 5.79 -5.56
CA VAL A 5 -8.31 4.38 -5.30
C VAL A 5 -7.17 3.74 -4.52
N ASP A 6 -5.93 3.93 -4.95
CA ASP A 6 -4.77 3.36 -4.28
C ASP A 6 -4.64 3.87 -2.84
N LEU A 7 -4.81 5.17 -2.62
CA LEU A 7 -4.73 5.75 -1.27
C LEU A 7 -5.83 5.20 -0.36
N LEU A 8 -7.05 5.05 -0.87
CA LEU A 8 -8.15 4.45 -0.10
C LEU A 8 -7.87 2.98 0.22
N LEU A 9 -7.35 2.22 -0.74
CA LEU A 9 -7.03 0.81 -0.53
C LEU A 9 -5.88 0.62 0.47
N VAL A 10 -4.88 1.49 0.44
CA VAL A 10 -3.81 1.49 1.45
C VAL A 10 -4.38 1.82 2.83
N GLY A 11 -5.35 2.74 2.89
CA GLY A 11 -6.09 3.02 4.14
C GLY A 11 -6.81 1.79 4.67
N VAL A 12 -7.46 1.01 3.79
CA VAL A 12 -8.10 -0.25 4.15
C VAL A 12 -7.06 -1.26 4.65
N PHE A 13 -5.93 -1.38 3.98
CA PHE A 13 -4.84 -2.22 4.44
C PHE A 13 -4.41 -1.85 5.86
N ALA A 14 -4.31 -0.55 6.16
CA ALA A 14 -3.92 -0.09 7.51
C ALA A 14 -4.93 -0.53 8.57
N VAL A 15 -6.23 -0.57 8.25
CA VAL A 15 -7.25 -1.12 9.14
C VAL A 15 -6.99 -2.61 9.41
N VAL A 16 -6.79 -3.38 8.34
CA VAL A 16 -6.52 -4.82 8.44
C VAL A 16 -5.24 -5.07 9.25
N GLY A 17 -4.17 -4.35 8.94
CA GLY A 17 -2.90 -4.50 9.63
C GLY A 17 -3.01 -4.15 11.11
N ARG A 18 -3.71 -3.07 11.44
CA ARG A 18 -3.90 -2.65 12.83
C ARG A 18 -4.69 -3.67 13.63
N LEU A 19 -5.80 -4.15 13.07
CA LEU A 19 -6.63 -5.16 13.74
C LEU A 19 -5.91 -6.49 13.91
N SER A 20 -5.09 -6.89 12.94
CA SER A 20 -4.33 -8.14 12.99
C SER A 20 -3.27 -8.16 14.08
N HIS A 21 -2.66 -7.01 14.39
CA HIS A 21 -1.55 -6.92 15.33
C HIS A 21 -1.94 -6.39 16.71
N HIS A 22 -2.88 -5.44 16.76
CA HIS A 22 -3.20 -4.73 17.99
C HIS A 22 -4.59 -5.05 18.52
N GLY A 23 -5.44 -5.66 17.68
CA GLY A 23 -6.81 -6.03 18.07
C GLY A 23 -7.76 -4.87 18.28
N THR A 24 -7.29 -3.62 18.22
CA THR A 24 -8.10 -2.42 18.42
C THR A 24 -7.82 -1.42 17.30
N LEU A 25 -8.82 -0.61 16.99
CA LEU A 25 -8.71 0.42 15.96
C LEU A 25 -9.05 1.78 16.56
N THR A 26 -8.08 2.71 16.50
CA THR A 26 -8.27 4.11 16.85
C THR A 26 -7.80 4.97 15.66
N ALA A 27 -8.28 6.21 15.58
CA ALA A 27 -7.87 7.11 14.52
C ALA A 27 -6.35 7.36 14.53
N GLY A 28 -5.77 7.57 15.73
CA GLY A 28 -4.33 7.75 15.87
C GLY A 28 -3.53 6.51 15.51
N GLY A 29 -4.01 5.33 15.95
CA GLY A 29 -3.38 4.06 15.61
C GLY A 29 -3.45 3.74 14.12
N TRP A 30 -4.59 4.02 13.49
CA TRP A 30 -4.73 3.88 12.05
C TRP A 30 -3.72 4.75 11.30
N TRP A 31 -3.62 6.03 11.67
CA TRP A 31 -2.67 6.94 11.05
C TRP A 31 -1.21 6.48 11.22
N THR A 32 -0.86 6.04 12.44
CA THR A 32 0.48 5.53 12.72
C THR A 32 0.85 4.37 11.79
N THR A 33 -0.12 3.48 11.51
CA THR A 33 0.09 2.35 10.60
C THR A 33 0.07 2.78 9.14
N ALA A 34 -0.81 3.69 8.76
CA ALA A 34 -1.07 4.05 7.37
C ALA A 34 0.00 4.95 6.75
N TRP A 35 0.53 5.93 7.49
CA TRP A 35 1.35 6.99 6.88
C TRP A 35 2.60 6.47 6.15
N PRO A 36 3.36 5.46 6.66
CA PRO A 36 4.52 4.96 5.92
C PRO A 36 4.14 4.41 4.55
N PHE A 37 3.01 3.72 4.47
CA PHE A 37 2.53 3.12 3.22
C PHE A 37 1.90 4.15 2.30
N LEU A 38 1.27 5.19 2.84
CA LEU A 38 0.78 6.31 2.04
C LEU A 38 1.95 7.05 1.38
N VAL A 39 3.03 7.32 2.12
CA VAL A 39 4.23 7.93 1.56
C VAL A 39 4.83 7.02 0.48
N GLY A 40 4.94 5.72 0.76
CA GLY A 40 5.44 4.75 -0.22
C GLY A 40 4.61 4.74 -1.50
N THR A 41 3.28 4.81 -1.36
CA THR A 41 2.36 4.89 -2.50
C THR A 41 2.62 6.15 -3.32
N LEU A 42 2.78 7.30 -2.67
CA LEU A 42 3.07 8.56 -3.36
C LEU A 42 4.42 8.53 -4.08
N VAL A 43 5.44 7.93 -3.45
CA VAL A 43 6.75 7.74 -4.09
C VAL A 43 6.63 6.88 -5.34
N ALA A 44 5.88 5.78 -5.26
CA ALA A 44 5.66 4.91 -6.42
C ALA A 44 4.92 5.64 -7.53
N TRP A 45 3.92 6.46 -7.20
CA TRP A 45 3.20 7.26 -8.18
C TRP A 45 4.10 8.30 -8.85
N ALA A 46 5.02 8.91 -8.09
CA ALA A 46 6.02 9.80 -8.68
C ALA A 46 6.89 9.05 -9.69
N ALA A 47 7.29 7.82 -9.36
CA ALA A 47 8.06 6.98 -10.28
C ALA A 47 7.26 6.64 -11.55
N LEU A 48 5.97 6.32 -11.42
CA LEU A 48 5.11 6.08 -12.58
C LEU A 48 5.00 7.33 -13.46
N ALA A 49 4.86 8.50 -12.86
CA ALA A 49 4.76 9.76 -13.60
C ALA A 49 6.05 10.05 -14.38
N VAL A 50 7.19 9.88 -13.74
CA VAL A 50 8.50 10.08 -14.38
C VAL A 50 8.70 9.09 -15.53
N ALA A 51 8.32 7.83 -15.33
CA ALA A 51 8.43 6.78 -16.36
C ALA A 51 7.30 6.85 -17.40
N ARG A 52 6.32 7.74 -17.22
CA ARG A 52 5.17 7.90 -18.12
C ARG A 52 4.37 6.61 -18.29
N ARG A 53 4.25 5.83 -17.20
CA ARG A 53 3.49 4.58 -17.24
C ARG A 53 2.01 4.84 -16.99
N PRO A 54 1.11 4.10 -17.67
CA PRO A 54 -0.32 4.25 -17.44
C PRO A 54 -0.71 3.72 -16.06
N PRO A 55 -1.35 4.55 -15.19
CA PRO A 55 -1.67 4.13 -13.83
C PRO A 55 -2.60 2.92 -13.73
N ALA A 56 -3.47 2.72 -14.71
CA ALA A 56 -4.43 1.63 -14.70
C ALA A 56 -3.83 0.28 -15.11
N ALA A 57 -2.60 0.26 -15.64
CA ALA A 57 -1.99 -1.00 -16.06
C ALA A 57 -1.69 -1.90 -14.87
N PRO A 58 -1.91 -3.22 -14.97
CA PRO A 58 -1.55 -4.14 -13.88
C PRO A 58 -0.07 -4.07 -13.48
N THR A 59 0.83 -3.85 -14.43
CA THR A 59 2.26 -3.66 -14.14
C THR A 59 2.52 -2.43 -13.29
N SER A 60 1.74 -1.36 -13.49
CA SER A 60 1.80 -0.17 -12.63
C SER A 60 1.31 -0.49 -11.22
N GLY A 61 0.29 -1.36 -11.08
CA GLY A 61 -0.14 -1.87 -9.78
C GLY A 61 0.98 -2.58 -9.03
N VAL A 62 1.78 -3.37 -9.74
CA VAL A 62 2.96 -4.03 -9.15
C VAL A 62 3.98 -2.99 -8.66
N VAL A 63 4.22 -1.94 -9.43
CA VAL A 63 5.13 -0.86 -9.03
C VAL A 63 4.62 -0.17 -7.77
N VAL A 64 3.32 0.15 -7.72
CA VAL A 64 2.72 0.79 -6.54
C VAL A 64 2.80 -0.15 -5.33
N TRP A 65 2.48 -1.42 -5.52
CA TRP A 65 2.56 -2.44 -4.47
C TRP A 65 3.97 -2.52 -3.88
N LEU A 66 4.98 -2.70 -4.74
CA LEU A 66 6.37 -2.83 -4.27
C LEU A 66 6.88 -1.53 -3.65
N GLY A 67 6.54 -0.37 -4.23
CA GLY A 67 6.91 0.92 -3.68
C GLY A 67 6.29 1.17 -2.31
N ALA A 68 4.99 0.93 -2.17
CA ALA A 68 4.31 1.07 -0.89
C ALA A 68 4.90 0.11 0.15
N LEU A 69 5.15 -1.14 -0.23
CA LEU A 69 5.69 -2.16 0.67
C LEU A 69 7.12 -1.80 1.11
N VAL A 70 8.02 -1.58 0.17
CA VAL A 70 9.44 -1.35 0.48
C VAL A 70 9.64 -0.03 1.21
N VAL A 71 9.12 1.07 0.66
CA VAL A 71 9.26 2.40 1.30
C VAL A 71 8.51 2.42 2.62
N GLY A 72 7.32 1.84 2.67
CA GLY A 72 6.54 1.75 3.90
C GLY A 72 7.29 1.01 5.01
N MET A 73 7.90 -0.14 4.69
CA MET A 73 8.66 -0.90 5.67
C MET A 73 9.92 -0.16 6.14
N LEU A 74 10.61 0.52 5.23
CA LEU A 74 11.78 1.33 5.59
C LEU A 74 11.39 2.46 6.54
N LEU A 75 10.28 3.14 6.27
CA LEU A 75 9.79 4.22 7.13
C LEU A 75 9.31 3.69 8.48
N ARG A 76 8.67 2.53 8.52
CA ARG A 76 8.29 1.89 9.79
C ARG A 76 9.52 1.60 10.63
N GLN A 77 10.56 1.04 10.04
CA GLN A 77 11.79 0.75 10.76
C GLN A 77 12.45 2.03 11.25
N ALA A 78 12.53 3.05 10.40
CA ALA A 78 13.15 4.34 10.73
C ALA A 78 12.39 5.09 11.85
N SER A 79 11.05 4.92 11.89
CA SER A 79 10.21 5.58 12.90
C SER A 79 10.07 4.78 14.20
N GLY A 80 10.75 3.65 14.31
CA GLY A 80 10.72 2.83 15.52
C GLY A 80 9.52 1.89 15.64
N GLN A 81 8.67 1.78 14.61
CA GLN A 81 7.51 0.89 14.64
C GLN A 81 7.88 -0.58 14.47
N GLY A 82 9.03 -0.85 13.83
CA GLY A 82 9.50 -2.20 13.57
C GLY A 82 8.85 -2.85 12.35
N THR A 83 9.40 -4.00 11.98
CA THR A 83 8.98 -4.79 10.81
C THR A 83 8.85 -6.25 11.20
N ALA A 84 7.91 -6.55 12.11
CA ALA A 84 7.65 -7.93 12.54
C ALA A 84 7.30 -8.80 11.33
N THR A 85 7.83 -10.03 11.30
CA THR A 85 7.64 -10.95 10.16
C THR A 85 6.17 -11.14 9.82
N ALA A 86 5.31 -11.33 10.81
CA ALA A 86 3.87 -11.49 10.57
C ALA A 86 3.27 -10.28 9.88
N PHE A 87 3.68 -9.07 10.27
CA PHE A 87 3.21 -7.85 9.62
C PHE A 87 3.71 -7.76 8.16
N VAL A 88 4.97 -8.11 7.92
CA VAL A 88 5.53 -8.11 6.56
C VAL A 88 4.76 -9.07 5.65
N VAL A 89 4.43 -10.26 6.14
CA VAL A 89 3.64 -11.25 5.37
C VAL A 89 2.26 -10.69 5.04
N VAL A 90 1.55 -10.16 6.04
CA VAL A 90 0.23 -9.55 5.83
C VAL A 90 0.30 -8.39 4.86
N ALA A 91 1.28 -7.50 5.02
CA ALA A 91 1.45 -6.35 4.13
C ALA A 91 1.72 -6.79 2.69
N THR A 92 2.60 -7.75 2.50
CA THR A 92 2.92 -8.26 1.16
C THR A 92 1.68 -8.80 0.46
N LEU A 93 0.90 -9.63 1.13
CA LEU A 93 -0.25 -10.29 0.52
C LEU A 93 -1.43 -9.31 0.34
N VAL A 94 -1.76 -8.54 1.37
CA VAL A 94 -2.93 -7.64 1.33
C VAL A 94 -2.69 -6.47 0.38
N LEU A 95 -1.53 -5.81 0.46
CA LEU A 95 -1.22 -4.72 -0.46
C LEU A 95 -1.16 -5.20 -1.90
N GLY A 96 -0.55 -6.37 -2.14
CA GLY A 96 -0.50 -6.95 -3.47
C GLY A 96 -1.90 -7.20 -4.03
N ALA A 97 -2.77 -7.82 -3.24
CA ALA A 97 -4.15 -8.06 -3.65
C ALA A 97 -4.89 -6.75 -3.92
N LEU A 98 -4.84 -5.79 -3.00
CA LEU A 98 -5.59 -4.55 -3.12
C LEU A 98 -5.11 -3.65 -4.27
N LEU A 99 -3.81 -3.62 -4.54
CA LEU A 99 -3.26 -2.70 -5.53
C LEU A 99 -3.18 -3.30 -6.93
N VAL A 100 -3.03 -4.61 -7.05
CA VAL A 100 -2.87 -5.28 -8.35
C VAL A 100 -4.19 -5.82 -8.87
N LEU A 101 -4.99 -6.52 -8.05
CA LEU A 101 -6.20 -7.19 -8.51
C LEU A 101 -7.25 -6.25 -9.12
N PRO A 102 -7.52 -5.04 -8.57
CA PRO A 102 -8.49 -4.14 -9.21
C PRO A 102 -8.07 -3.72 -10.62
N ARG A 103 -6.77 -3.56 -10.85
CA ARG A 103 -6.25 -3.22 -12.18
C ARG A 103 -6.40 -4.39 -13.15
N VAL A 104 -6.16 -5.61 -12.69
CA VAL A 104 -6.37 -6.81 -13.50
C VAL A 104 -7.86 -6.93 -13.85
N GLY A 105 -8.76 -6.77 -12.87
CA GLY A 105 -10.19 -6.82 -13.09
C GLY A 105 -10.68 -5.73 -14.05
N ALA A 106 -10.18 -4.51 -13.90
CA ALA A 106 -10.54 -3.40 -14.80
C ALA A 106 -10.09 -3.68 -16.24
N ARG A 107 -8.90 -4.26 -16.41
CA ARG A 107 -8.39 -4.62 -17.74
C ARG A 107 -9.21 -5.74 -18.37
N ALA A 108 -9.62 -6.74 -17.59
CA ALA A 108 -10.41 -7.87 -18.07
C ALA A 108 -11.80 -7.45 -18.54
N ARG A 109 -12.32 -6.31 -18.07
CA ARG A 109 -13.63 -5.77 -18.47
C ARG A 109 -13.60 -4.98 -19.77
N ARG A 110 -12.44 -4.71 -20.30
CA ARG A 110 -12.30 -4.04 -21.61
C ARG A 110 -12.36 -5.07 -22.77
#